data_a844641abce272625830f23d8c6faf23
#
_entry.id   a844641abce272625830f23d8c6faf23
#
_cell.length_a   1.000
_cell.length_b   1.000
_cell.length_c   1.000
_cell.angle_alpha   90.00
_cell.angle_beta   90.00
_cell.angle_gamma   90.00
#
_symmetry.space_group_name_H-M   'P 1'
#
loop_
_entity.id
_entity.type
_entity.pdbx_description
1 polymer ?
#
loop_
_entity_poly.entity_id
_entity_poly.type
_entity_poly.pdbx_seq_one_letter_code
_entity_poly.pdbx_strand_id
1 'polypeptide(L)'
;MLSKKINGIWFYGVSGSGKSFISNYLKKKIKNSVIIDGDKVRKYVSFDLNYSLRERKIQIKRILGIGKIILFSKKFPIISSVYFNKKILDECLKLGIYPLKIVRKDKAKIKKNNPTYRNKKNIVGIDIHYGKFKTDILINNERKNFWITNIIIKKLIN
;
A
#
# COMPACT_ATOMS: atom_id res chain seq x y z
N MET A 1 -17.50 11.47 17.01
CA MET A 1 -16.56 10.35 16.73
C MET A 1 -15.15 10.84 17.01
N LEU A 2 -14.52 10.36 18.08
CA LEU A 2 -13.13 10.68 18.38
C LEU A 2 -12.27 10.26 17.18
N SER A 3 -11.55 11.17 16.59
CA SER A 3 -10.62 10.90 15.47
C SER A 3 -9.56 9.94 15.98
N LYS A 4 -9.68 8.68 15.62
CA LYS A 4 -8.70 7.66 16.01
C LYS A 4 -7.35 8.07 15.46
N LYS A 5 -6.37 8.32 16.35
CA LYS A 5 -5.01 8.71 15.97
C LYS A 5 -4.47 7.74 14.93
N ILE A 6 -4.00 8.28 13.80
CA ILE A 6 -3.41 7.47 12.74
C ILE A 6 -1.94 7.26 13.06
N ASN A 7 -1.54 5.99 13.23
CA ASN A 7 -0.20 5.57 13.61
C ASN A 7 0.65 5.12 12.41
N GLY A 8 0.05 4.95 11.25
CA GLY A 8 0.72 4.53 10.02
C GLY A 8 -0.23 4.56 8.83
N ILE A 9 0.29 4.32 7.64
CA ILE A 9 -0.52 4.26 6.42
C ILE A 9 -0.13 3.06 5.56
N TRP A 10 -1.14 2.42 4.93
CA TRP A 10 -0.94 1.33 4.00
C TRP A 10 -1.56 1.63 2.64
N PHE A 11 -0.74 1.92 1.66
CA PHE A 11 -1.16 2.04 0.27
C PHE A 11 -1.21 0.67 -0.40
N TYR A 12 -2.33 0.36 -1.02
CA TYR A 12 -2.46 -0.84 -1.84
C TYR A 12 -3.11 -0.52 -3.18
N GLY A 13 -2.84 -1.34 -4.19
CA GLY A 13 -3.34 -1.14 -5.54
C GLY A 13 -2.46 -1.85 -6.56
N VAL A 14 -2.95 -1.95 -7.78
CA VAL A 14 -2.25 -2.65 -8.87
C VAL A 14 -0.84 -2.11 -9.13
N SER A 15 0.01 -2.91 -9.75
CA SER A 15 1.34 -2.45 -10.17
C SER A 15 1.22 -1.23 -11.08
N GLY A 16 2.07 -0.23 -10.90
CA GLY A 16 2.03 1.02 -11.67
C GLY A 16 0.97 2.04 -11.24
N SER A 17 0.21 1.80 -10.15
CA SER A 17 -0.80 2.77 -9.69
C SER A 17 -0.22 4.04 -9.03
N GLY A 18 1.10 4.09 -8.75
CA GLY A 18 1.76 5.26 -8.18
C GLY A 18 2.00 5.19 -6.66
N LYS A 19 1.85 4.02 -6.03
CA LYS A 19 2.06 3.83 -4.59
C LYS A 19 3.42 4.32 -4.10
N SER A 20 4.50 3.89 -4.76
CA SER A 20 5.87 4.26 -4.37
C SER A 20 6.13 5.76 -4.49
N PHE A 21 5.54 6.43 -5.50
CA PHE A 21 5.62 7.88 -5.63
C PHE A 21 4.99 8.58 -4.41
N ILE A 22 3.76 8.18 -4.04
CA ILE A 22 3.05 8.75 -2.89
C ILE A 22 3.76 8.44 -1.58
N SER A 23 4.30 7.22 -1.42
CA SER A 23 5.08 6.82 -0.25
C SER A 23 6.32 7.69 -0.06
N ASN A 24 7.08 7.94 -1.13
CA ASN A 24 8.25 8.81 -1.11
C ASN A 24 7.90 10.27 -0.80
N TYR A 25 6.80 10.76 -1.35
CA TYR A 25 6.31 12.10 -1.03
C TYR A 25 5.95 12.24 0.45
N LEU A 26 5.18 11.30 1.02
CA LEU A 26 4.83 11.30 2.45
C LEU A 26 6.06 11.18 3.35
N LYS A 27 7.04 10.35 2.97
CA LYS A 27 8.29 10.21 3.72
C LYS A 27 9.00 11.55 3.94
N LYS A 28 8.96 12.45 2.95
CA LYS A 28 9.54 13.79 3.05
C LYS A 28 8.76 14.71 4.00
N LYS A 29 7.47 14.43 4.24
CA LYS A 29 6.57 15.28 5.05
C LYS A 29 6.40 14.76 6.49
N ILE A 30 6.53 13.47 6.71
CA ILE A 30 6.33 12.87 8.04
C ILE A 30 7.70 12.50 8.62
N LYS A 31 8.13 13.28 9.61
CA LYS A 31 9.32 12.95 10.41
C LYS A 31 9.15 11.59 11.08
N ASN A 32 10.24 10.89 11.36
CA ASN A 32 10.24 9.56 11.98
C ASN A 32 9.39 8.50 11.25
N SER A 33 9.16 8.65 9.94
CA SER A 33 8.49 7.65 9.13
C SER A 33 9.48 6.67 8.48
N VAL A 34 9.02 5.46 8.19
CA VAL A 34 9.80 4.42 7.50
C VAL A 34 8.97 3.86 6.36
N ILE A 35 9.54 3.79 5.15
CA ILE A 35 8.89 3.17 4.00
C ILE A 35 9.11 1.66 4.05
N ILE A 36 8.00 0.91 3.94
CA ILE A 36 7.99 -0.54 3.72
C ILE A 36 7.44 -0.77 2.31
N ASP A 37 8.34 -0.97 1.35
CA ASP A 37 7.98 -1.26 -0.03
C ASP A 37 7.84 -2.76 -0.24
N GLY A 38 6.67 -3.21 -0.71
CA GLY A 38 6.35 -4.62 -0.90
C GLY A 38 7.28 -5.35 -1.86
N ASP A 39 7.79 -4.67 -2.88
CA ASP A 39 8.72 -5.27 -3.84
C ASP A 39 10.12 -5.43 -3.20
N LYS A 40 10.56 -4.47 -2.38
CA LYS A 40 11.80 -4.59 -1.59
C LYS A 40 11.67 -5.68 -0.54
N VAL A 41 10.55 -5.77 0.18
CA VAL A 41 10.31 -6.86 1.13
C VAL A 41 10.33 -8.21 0.42
N ARG A 42 9.77 -8.31 -0.78
CA ARG A 42 9.84 -9.55 -1.57
C ARG A 42 11.27 -9.91 -1.92
N LYS A 43 12.07 -8.95 -2.34
CA LYS A 43 13.46 -9.18 -2.72
C LYS A 43 14.35 -9.60 -1.56
N TYR A 44 14.18 -9.00 -0.37
CA TYR A 44 15.15 -9.14 0.73
C TYR A 44 14.66 -9.98 1.92
N VAL A 45 13.34 -10.13 2.09
CA VAL A 45 12.74 -10.83 3.25
C VAL A 45 11.91 -12.04 2.82
N SER A 46 11.29 -11.96 1.65
CA SER A 46 10.36 -12.97 1.14
C SER A 46 10.84 -13.54 -0.20
N PHE A 47 12.15 -13.70 -0.36
CA PHE A 47 12.78 -14.26 -1.56
C PHE A 47 12.37 -15.71 -1.84
N ASP A 48 11.86 -16.39 -0.82
CA ASP A 48 11.27 -17.75 -0.87
C ASP A 48 9.87 -17.80 -1.48
N LEU A 49 9.24 -16.65 -1.76
CA LEU A 49 7.86 -16.56 -2.25
C LEU A 49 7.81 -16.15 -3.72
N ASN A 50 6.94 -16.83 -4.47
CA ASN A 50 6.51 -16.45 -5.81
C ASN A 50 5.26 -15.53 -5.76
N TYR A 51 4.39 -15.59 -6.78
CA TYR A 51 3.29 -14.65 -6.98
C TYR A 51 1.88 -15.27 -6.92
N SER A 52 1.76 -16.54 -6.49
CA SER A 52 0.46 -17.18 -6.29
C SER A 52 -0.36 -16.45 -5.21
N LEU A 53 -1.67 -16.64 -5.21
CA LEU A 53 -2.55 -16.05 -4.19
C LEU A 53 -2.15 -16.45 -2.77
N ARG A 54 -1.74 -17.72 -2.56
CA ARG A 54 -1.26 -18.24 -1.27
C ARG A 54 -0.02 -17.46 -0.81
N GLU A 55 0.96 -17.31 -1.68
CA GLU A 55 2.22 -16.62 -1.38
C GLU A 55 2.03 -15.11 -1.19
N ARG A 56 1.12 -14.48 -1.93
CA ARG A 56 0.73 -13.09 -1.68
C ARG A 56 0.11 -12.89 -0.30
N LYS A 57 -0.69 -13.84 0.19
CA LYS A 57 -1.23 -13.81 1.56
C LYS A 57 -0.12 -13.93 2.62
N ILE A 58 0.91 -14.74 2.38
CA ILE A 58 2.08 -14.83 3.27
C ILE A 58 2.87 -13.52 3.22
N GLN A 59 3.15 -13.02 2.03
CA GLN A 59 3.87 -11.77 1.82
C GLN A 59 3.27 -10.60 2.61
N ILE A 60 1.95 -10.37 2.51
CA ILE A 60 1.33 -9.24 3.21
C ILE A 60 1.33 -9.41 4.73
N LYS A 61 1.34 -10.66 5.27
CA LYS A 61 1.54 -10.92 6.69
C LYS A 61 2.95 -10.55 7.14
N ARG A 62 3.99 -10.88 6.36
CA ARG A 62 5.38 -10.48 6.64
C ARG A 62 5.52 -8.96 6.61
N ILE A 63 4.93 -8.29 5.61
CA ILE A 63 4.89 -6.82 5.53
C ILE A 63 4.22 -6.23 6.78
N LEU A 64 3.09 -6.78 7.23
CA LEU A 64 2.42 -6.33 8.46
C LEU A 64 3.31 -6.53 9.68
N GLY A 65 4.03 -7.65 9.79
CA GLY A 65 4.99 -7.91 10.86
C GLY A 65 6.07 -6.84 10.94
N ILE A 66 6.67 -6.48 9.81
CA ILE A 66 7.64 -5.37 9.72
C ILE A 66 6.98 -4.05 10.15
N GLY A 67 5.76 -3.79 9.70
CA GLY A 67 4.99 -2.60 10.11
C GLY A 67 4.77 -2.52 11.61
N LYS A 68 4.46 -3.65 12.28
CA LYS A 68 4.32 -3.75 13.73
C LYS A 68 5.65 -3.41 14.44
N ILE A 69 6.78 -3.95 13.99
CA ILE A 69 8.10 -3.65 14.55
C ILE A 69 8.39 -2.15 14.49
N ILE A 70 8.09 -1.50 13.35
CA ILE A 70 8.28 -0.06 13.17
C ILE A 70 7.38 0.74 14.13
N LEU A 71 6.12 0.33 14.31
CA LEU A 71 5.21 0.95 15.28
C LEU A 71 5.73 0.81 16.72
N PHE A 72 6.22 -0.37 17.12
CA PHE A 72 6.82 -0.58 18.46
C PHE A 72 8.07 0.28 18.65
N SER A 73 8.81 0.57 17.59
CA SER A 73 9.93 1.52 17.61
C SER A 73 9.49 3.00 17.60
N LYS A 74 8.22 3.28 17.84
CA LYS A 74 7.62 4.65 17.84
C LYS A 74 7.85 5.41 16.54
N LYS A 75 7.98 4.68 15.41
CA LYS A 75 8.11 5.26 14.08
C LYS A 75 6.83 5.04 13.28
N PHE A 76 6.59 5.91 12.30
CA PHE A 76 5.41 5.88 11.45
C PHE A 76 5.65 5.02 10.20
N PRO A 77 5.03 3.82 10.06
CA PRO A 77 5.17 2.99 8.86
C PRO A 77 4.37 3.57 7.69
N ILE A 78 5.02 3.72 6.54
CA ILE A 78 4.43 4.01 5.25
C ILE A 78 4.56 2.76 4.41
N ILE A 79 3.49 1.98 4.31
CA ILE A 79 3.50 0.67 3.68
C ILE A 79 2.95 0.76 2.26
N SER A 80 3.57 0.06 1.32
CA SER A 80 3.03 -0.12 -0.02
C SER A 80 3.03 -1.57 -0.45
N SER A 81 1.90 -2.08 -0.97
CA SER A 81 1.78 -3.43 -1.50
C SER A 81 0.84 -3.50 -2.70
N VAL A 82 1.05 -4.50 -3.56
CA VAL A 82 0.15 -4.76 -4.69
C VAL A 82 -1.11 -5.47 -4.21
N TYR A 83 -0.98 -6.49 -3.36
CA TYR A 83 -2.10 -7.26 -2.81
C TYR A 83 -2.47 -6.78 -1.41
N PHE A 84 -3.77 -6.87 -1.09
CA PHE A 84 -4.36 -6.53 0.20
C PHE A 84 -5.64 -7.35 0.41
N ASN A 85 -6.05 -7.64 1.65
CA ASN A 85 -7.27 -8.39 1.91
C ASN A 85 -7.95 -7.96 3.23
N LYS A 86 -9.16 -8.50 3.48
CA LYS A 86 -9.97 -8.16 4.65
C LYS A 86 -9.24 -8.44 5.98
N LYS A 87 -8.50 -9.55 6.10
CA LYS A 87 -7.76 -9.88 7.34
C LYS A 87 -6.71 -8.82 7.67
N ILE A 88 -5.99 -8.34 6.66
CA ILE A 88 -5.00 -7.26 6.84
C ILE A 88 -5.70 -5.92 7.14
N LEU A 89 -6.85 -5.65 6.52
CA LEU A 89 -7.67 -4.49 6.87
C LEU A 89 -8.00 -4.46 8.36
N ASP A 90 -8.51 -5.58 8.90
CA ASP A 90 -8.92 -5.67 10.30
C ASP A 90 -7.73 -5.45 11.26
N GLU A 91 -6.56 -6.01 10.94
CA GLU A 91 -5.33 -5.77 11.70
C GLU A 91 -4.85 -4.31 11.59
N CYS A 92 -4.93 -3.71 10.42
CA CYS A 92 -4.59 -2.30 10.23
C CYS A 92 -5.45 -1.39 11.11
N LEU A 93 -6.77 -1.62 11.14
CA LEU A 93 -7.71 -0.83 11.94
C LEU A 93 -7.44 -0.94 13.44
N LYS A 94 -7.07 -2.13 13.94
CA LYS A 94 -6.66 -2.35 15.33
C LYS A 94 -5.39 -1.57 15.69
N LEU A 95 -4.45 -1.48 14.78
CA LEU A 95 -3.14 -0.83 14.97
C LEU A 95 -3.16 0.68 14.71
N GLY A 96 -4.27 1.23 14.24
CA GLY A 96 -4.34 2.62 13.78
C GLY A 96 -3.58 2.86 12.46
N ILE A 97 -3.33 1.82 11.66
CA ILE A 97 -2.78 1.96 10.31
C ILE A 97 -3.92 2.26 9.35
N TYR A 98 -3.84 3.38 8.64
CA TYR A 98 -4.87 3.82 7.71
C TYR A 98 -4.70 3.15 6.33
N PRO A 99 -5.63 2.29 5.89
CA PRO A 99 -5.56 1.63 4.59
C PRO A 99 -6.15 2.53 3.50
N LEU A 100 -5.40 2.71 2.41
CA LEU A 100 -5.82 3.55 1.30
C LEU A 100 -5.56 2.85 -0.04
N LYS A 101 -6.60 2.64 -0.83
CA LYS A 101 -6.50 2.07 -2.16
C LYS A 101 -6.06 3.12 -3.18
N ILE A 102 -5.00 2.85 -3.92
CA ILE A 102 -4.54 3.70 -4.99
C ILE A 102 -5.04 3.17 -6.33
N VAL A 103 -5.82 3.97 -7.03
CA VAL A 103 -6.37 3.66 -8.35
C VAL A 103 -5.88 4.70 -9.37
N ARG A 104 -5.58 4.26 -10.58
CA ARG A 104 -5.23 5.11 -11.69
C ARG A 104 -6.28 4.97 -12.79
N LYS A 105 -6.71 6.10 -13.38
CA LYS A 105 -7.75 6.10 -14.44
C LYS A 105 -7.25 5.46 -15.73
N ASP A 106 -6.01 5.73 -16.10
CA ASP A 106 -5.41 5.26 -17.36
C ASP A 106 -4.85 3.83 -17.20
N LYS A 107 -5.74 2.87 -17.16
CA LYS A 107 -5.38 1.45 -17.02
C LYS A 107 -4.65 0.90 -18.26
N ALA A 108 -4.97 1.38 -19.44
CA ALA A 108 -4.37 0.91 -20.70
C ALA A 108 -2.88 1.29 -20.76
N LYS A 109 -2.54 2.53 -20.43
CA LYS A 109 -1.16 3.03 -20.37
C LYS A 109 -0.33 2.29 -19.32
N ILE A 110 -0.92 2.00 -18.16
CA ILE A 110 -0.26 1.20 -17.12
C ILE A 110 0.12 -0.18 -17.65
N LYS A 111 -0.83 -0.88 -18.27
CA LYS A 111 -0.61 -2.23 -18.79
C LYS A 111 0.47 -2.26 -19.86
N LYS A 112 0.46 -1.30 -20.79
CA LYS A 112 1.43 -1.20 -21.90
C LYS A 112 2.87 -1.00 -21.40
N ASN A 113 3.06 -0.16 -20.40
CA ASN A 113 4.38 0.30 -19.97
C ASN A 113 4.97 -0.44 -18.77
N ASN A 114 4.22 -1.31 -18.10
CA ASN A 114 4.69 -1.97 -16.90
C ASN A 114 5.03 -3.46 -17.15
N PRO A 115 6.30 -3.87 -16.95
CA PRO A 115 6.75 -5.26 -17.18
C PRO A 115 5.93 -6.32 -16.44
N THR A 116 5.34 -6.00 -15.29
CA THR A 116 4.50 -6.91 -14.52
C THR A 116 3.36 -7.50 -15.35
N TYR A 117 2.82 -6.74 -16.32
CA TYR A 117 1.70 -7.19 -17.15
C TYR A 117 2.12 -8.02 -18.36
N ARG A 118 3.42 -8.20 -18.58
CA ARG A 118 3.94 -9.13 -19.59
C ARG A 118 3.86 -10.58 -19.11
N ASN A 119 3.89 -10.83 -17.81
CA ASN A 119 3.65 -12.14 -17.21
C ASN A 119 2.14 -12.42 -17.18
N LYS A 120 1.71 -13.46 -17.88
CA LYS A 120 0.30 -13.78 -18.11
C LYS A 120 -0.43 -14.45 -16.93
N LYS A 121 0.19 -14.62 -15.74
CA LYS A 121 -0.40 -15.35 -14.60
C LYS A 121 -0.23 -14.61 -13.27
N ASN A 122 -1.21 -14.79 -12.37
CA ASN A 122 -1.18 -14.28 -10.99
C ASN A 122 -1.10 -12.74 -10.86
N ILE A 123 -1.68 -12.01 -11.81
CA ILE A 123 -1.69 -10.55 -11.83
C ILE A 123 -2.84 -10.03 -10.96
N VAL A 124 -2.52 -9.22 -9.95
CA VAL A 124 -3.54 -8.57 -9.11
C VAL A 124 -4.32 -7.53 -9.90
N GLY A 125 -5.64 -7.61 -9.85
CA GLY A 125 -6.57 -6.78 -10.62
C GLY A 125 -6.95 -7.38 -11.97
N ILE A 126 -6.38 -8.56 -12.33
CA ILE A 126 -6.79 -9.38 -13.48
C ILE A 126 -7.14 -10.79 -12.98
N ASP A 127 -6.16 -11.58 -12.55
CA ASP A 127 -6.34 -12.96 -12.09
C ASP A 127 -6.67 -13.06 -10.61
N ILE A 128 -6.16 -12.12 -9.81
CA ILE A 128 -6.28 -12.10 -8.35
C ILE A 128 -7.04 -10.83 -7.93
N HIS A 129 -8.16 -11.01 -7.25
CA HIS A 129 -9.00 -9.93 -6.73
C HIS A 129 -8.77 -9.68 -5.25
N TYR A 130 -9.07 -8.44 -4.79
CA TYR A 130 -8.90 -8.03 -3.39
C TYR A 130 -9.92 -8.63 -2.43
N GLY A 131 -11.05 -9.15 -2.94
CA GLY A 131 -12.21 -9.57 -2.15
C GLY A 131 -13.17 -8.41 -1.83
N LYS A 132 -14.24 -8.74 -1.08
CA LYS A 132 -15.31 -7.76 -0.73
C LYS A 132 -14.95 -7.05 0.59
N PHE A 133 -14.47 -5.83 0.53
CA PHE A 133 -14.30 -4.91 1.66
C PHE A 133 -14.21 -3.46 1.15
N LYS A 134 -14.46 -2.50 2.02
CA LYS A 134 -14.41 -1.07 1.68
C LYS A 134 -13.22 -0.39 2.37
N THR A 135 -12.53 0.47 1.66
CA THR A 135 -11.54 1.43 2.17
C THR A 135 -11.67 2.71 1.36
N ASP A 136 -11.07 3.78 1.84
CA ASP A 136 -10.96 4.98 1.03
C ASP A 136 -10.13 4.73 -0.22
N ILE A 137 -10.44 5.47 -1.28
CA ILE A 137 -9.82 5.35 -2.60
C ILE A 137 -9.19 6.68 -2.99
N LEU A 138 -7.92 6.64 -3.31
CA LEU A 138 -7.21 7.76 -3.93
C LEU A 138 -7.08 7.51 -5.43
N ILE A 139 -7.65 8.41 -6.23
CA ILE A 139 -7.50 8.39 -7.69
C ILE A 139 -6.24 9.17 -8.04
N ASN A 140 -5.23 8.45 -8.53
CA ASN A 140 -3.97 9.04 -8.99
C ASN A 140 -4.13 9.55 -10.44
N ASN A 141 -4.23 10.85 -10.61
CA ASN A 141 -4.25 11.55 -11.90
C ASN A 141 -2.95 12.33 -12.05
N GLU A 142 -1.94 11.80 -12.66
CA GLU A 142 -0.54 12.18 -12.85
C GLU A 142 -0.08 13.63 -12.55
N ARG A 143 -0.92 14.66 -12.68
CA ARG A 143 -0.53 16.08 -12.52
C ARG A 143 -1.23 16.84 -11.38
N LYS A 144 -2.27 16.28 -10.74
CA LYS A 144 -3.07 16.99 -9.72
C LYS A 144 -2.94 16.44 -8.30
N ASN A 145 -2.01 15.53 -8.03
CA ASN A 145 -1.96 14.75 -6.80
C ASN A 145 -1.34 15.45 -5.58
N PHE A 146 -0.63 16.55 -5.74
CA PHE A 146 -0.10 17.33 -4.61
C PHE A 146 -1.19 17.80 -3.65
N TRP A 147 -2.35 18.12 -4.17
CA TRP A 147 -3.52 18.57 -3.47
C TRP A 147 -4.15 17.49 -2.58
N ILE A 148 -4.31 16.28 -3.11
CA ILE A 148 -4.92 15.15 -2.40
C ILE A 148 -3.99 14.61 -1.31
N THR A 149 -2.69 14.60 -1.57
CA THR A 149 -1.68 14.23 -0.58
C THR A 149 -1.68 15.20 0.59
N ASN A 150 -1.93 16.49 0.36
CA ASN A 150 -2.09 17.48 1.42
C ASN A 150 -3.35 17.26 2.26
N ILE A 151 -4.47 16.80 1.66
CA ILE A 151 -5.67 16.43 2.42
C ILE A 151 -5.40 15.23 3.32
N ILE A 152 -4.72 14.20 2.78
CA ILE A 152 -4.33 13.03 3.58
C ILE A 152 -3.40 13.45 4.70
N ILE A 153 -2.39 14.27 4.42
CA ILE A 153 -1.46 14.79 5.44
C ILE A 153 -2.20 15.60 6.50
N LYS A 154 -3.13 16.46 6.12
CA LYS A 154 -3.96 17.22 7.10
C LYS A 154 -4.79 16.27 7.98
N LYS A 155 -5.36 15.20 7.42
CA LYS A 155 -6.06 14.16 8.20
C LYS A 155 -5.13 13.32 9.08
N LEU A 156 -3.85 13.23 8.76
CA LEU A 156 -2.85 12.43 9.49
C LEU A 156 -2.17 13.21 10.62
N ILE A 157 -2.14 14.56 10.53
CA ILE A 157 -1.40 15.43 11.44
C ILE A 157 -2.33 16.12 12.46
N ASN A 158 -3.63 16.23 12.16
CA ASN A 158 -4.66 16.70 13.09
C ASN A 158 -5.32 15.51 13.79
#